data_f347c14ad12919aaff6b7d8927ff7039
#
_entry.id   f347c14ad12919aaff6b7d8927ff7039
#
_cell.length_a   1.000
_cell.length_b   1.000
_cell.length_c   1.000
_cell.angle_alpha   90.00
_cell.angle_beta   90.00
_cell.angle_gamma   90.00
#
_symmetry.space_group_name_H-M   'P 1'
#
loop_
_entity.id
_entity.type
_entity.pdbx_description
1 polymer ?
#
loop_
_entity_poly.entity_id
_entity_poly.type
_entity_poly.pdbx_seq_one_letter_code
_entity_poly.pdbx_strand_id
1 'polypeptide(L)'
;VLSSDDARVVDDALRDQLHSIIKTFSTPTGRNTAMMIAAAQNDSELAKIFRNRFIMGRREEGRGILRAAVQARELRPDIDYEVTLDLIYAPLFFRLLIGHGPLDKAYADAILDAALKGLKVRRG
;
A
#
# COMPACT_ATOMS: atom_id res chain seq x y z
N VAL A 1 20.35 9.56 15.09
CA VAL A 1 19.91 8.22 15.47
C VAL A 1 18.43 8.28 15.81
N LEU A 2 17.68 7.49 15.09
CA LEU A 2 16.24 7.43 15.33
C LEU A 2 15.93 6.40 16.39
N SER A 3 15.03 6.78 17.30
CA SER A 3 14.57 5.88 18.33
C SER A 3 13.70 4.76 17.72
N SER A 4 13.51 3.69 18.48
CA SER A 4 12.57 2.64 18.07
C SER A 4 11.14 3.17 17.94
N ASP A 5 10.82 4.29 18.59
CA ASP A 5 9.51 4.93 18.48
C ASP A 5 9.30 5.55 17.10
N ASP A 6 10.35 6.10 16.48
CA ASP A 6 10.27 6.64 15.12
C ASP A 6 10.01 5.53 14.11
N ALA A 7 10.62 4.35 14.29
CA ALA A 7 10.36 3.17 13.47
C ALA A 7 8.88 2.75 13.55
N ARG A 8 8.28 2.80 14.75
CA ARG A 8 6.86 2.49 14.92
C ARG A 8 5.99 3.50 14.21
N VAL A 9 6.35 4.77 14.23
CA VAL A 9 5.56 5.83 13.58
C VAL A 9 5.48 5.57 12.07
N VAL A 10 6.59 5.17 11.44
CA VAL A 10 6.59 4.85 10.00
C VAL A 10 5.78 3.60 9.70
N ASP A 11 5.96 2.52 10.48
CA ASP A 11 5.20 1.29 10.35
C ASP A 11 3.71 1.56 10.54
N ASP A 12 3.34 2.31 11.58
CA ASP A 12 1.96 2.65 11.87
C ASP A 12 1.34 3.48 10.76
N ALA A 13 2.09 4.40 10.15
CA ALA A 13 1.58 5.22 9.06
C ALA A 13 1.22 4.39 7.83
N LEU A 14 2.07 3.42 7.46
CA LEU A 14 1.77 2.49 6.36
C LEU A 14 0.58 1.60 6.71
N ARG A 15 0.53 1.12 7.93
CA ARG A 15 -0.54 0.24 8.41
C ARG A 15 -1.89 0.96 8.37
N ASP A 16 -1.94 2.18 8.85
CA ASP A 16 -3.14 3.01 8.82
C ASP A 16 -3.59 3.27 7.39
N GLN A 17 -2.66 3.53 6.47
CA GLN A 17 -2.99 3.72 5.06
C GLN A 17 -3.62 2.47 4.46
N LEU A 18 -3.03 1.29 4.70
CA LEU A 18 -3.58 0.04 4.18
C LEU A 18 -4.96 -0.26 4.76
N HIS A 19 -5.16 -0.03 6.06
CA HIS A 19 -6.47 -0.21 6.69
C HIS A 19 -7.51 0.71 6.08
N SER A 20 -7.14 1.95 5.77
CA SER A 20 -8.03 2.91 5.11
C SER A 20 -8.44 2.44 3.71
N ILE A 21 -7.49 1.92 2.94
CA ILE A 21 -7.77 1.37 1.60
C ILE A 21 -8.74 0.20 1.71
N ILE A 22 -8.51 -0.72 2.63
CA ILE A 22 -9.40 -1.87 2.85
C ILE A 22 -10.80 -1.41 3.23
N LYS A 23 -10.90 -0.44 4.14
CA LYS A 23 -12.19 0.11 4.56
C LYS A 23 -12.97 0.67 3.37
N THR A 24 -12.29 1.42 2.50
CA THR A 24 -12.92 1.99 1.31
C THR A 24 -13.47 0.90 0.39
N PHE A 25 -12.70 -0.15 0.12
CA PHE A 25 -13.09 -1.21 -0.80
C PHE A 25 -13.92 -2.32 -0.15
N SER A 26 -14.19 -2.23 1.15
CA SER A 26 -15.10 -3.16 1.84
C SER A 26 -16.56 -2.73 1.75
N THR A 27 -16.82 -1.49 1.34
CA THR A 27 -18.19 -1.05 1.09
C THR A 27 -18.69 -1.57 -0.26
N PRO A 28 -20.01 -1.81 -0.44
CA PRO A 28 -20.53 -2.22 -1.73
C PRO A 28 -20.20 -1.25 -2.86
N THR A 29 -20.30 0.05 -2.60
CA THR A 29 -19.98 1.08 -3.59
C THR A 29 -18.51 1.03 -3.98
N GLY A 30 -17.60 0.97 -3.01
CA GLY A 30 -16.15 0.89 -3.28
C GLY A 30 -15.78 -0.37 -4.03
N ARG A 31 -16.34 -1.52 -3.65
CA ARG A 31 -16.10 -2.79 -4.33
C ARG A 31 -16.59 -2.75 -5.78
N ASN A 32 -17.82 -2.27 -6.01
CA ASN A 32 -18.38 -2.19 -7.35
C ASN A 32 -17.58 -1.24 -8.23
N THR A 33 -17.15 -0.12 -7.68
CA THR A 33 -16.30 0.84 -8.40
C THR A 33 -15.00 0.17 -8.84
N ALA A 34 -14.33 -0.54 -7.94
CA ALA A 34 -13.09 -1.24 -8.24
C ALA A 34 -13.29 -2.31 -9.34
N MET A 35 -14.39 -3.05 -9.28
CA MET A 35 -14.71 -4.06 -10.30
C MET A 35 -14.97 -3.43 -11.67
N MET A 36 -15.68 -2.31 -11.72
CA MET A 36 -15.91 -1.58 -12.96
C MET A 36 -14.61 -1.11 -13.60
N ILE A 37 -13.69 -0.62 -12.78
CA ILE A 37 -12.40 -0.12 -13.24
C ILE A 37 -11.52 -1.26 -13.74
N ALA A 38 -11.55 -2.41 -13.05
CA ALA A 38 -10.82 -3.59 -13.48
C ALA A 38 -11.30 -4.09 -14.85
N ALA A 39 -12.58 -3.90 -15.17
CA ALA A 39 -13.15 -4.26 -16.46
C ALA A 39 -12.90 -3.21 -17.54
N ALA A 40 -12.49 -2.00 -17.19
CA ALA A 40 -12.27 -0.92 -18.13
C ALA A 40 -10.91 -1.05 -18.81
N GLN A 41 -10.80 -0.53 -20.02
CA GLN A 41 -9.51 -0.44 -20.69
C GLN A 41 -8.63 0.61 -20.00
N ASN A 42 -7.32 0.38 -19.99
CA ASN A 42 -6.36 1.23 -19.30
C ASN A 42 -6.36 2.68 -19.78
N ASP A 43 -6.71 2.93 -21.03
CA ASP A 43 -6.77 4.25 -21.62
C ASP A 43 -8.15 4.88 -21.58
N SER A 44 -9.14 4.21 -20.98
CA SER A 44 -10.47 4.78 -20.81
C SER A 44 -10.46 5.98 -19.87
N GLU A 45 -11.43 6.89 -20.04
CA GLU A 45 -11.57 8.03 -19.14
C GLU A 45 -11.85 7.60 -17.71
N LEU A 46 -12.63 6.52 -17.53
CA LEU A 46 -12.92 5.98 -16.20
C LEU A 46 -11.65 5.50 -15.50
N ALA A 47 -10.80 4.76 -16.21
CA ALA A 47 -9.53 4.27 -15.65
C ALA A 47 -8.59 5.44 -15.30
N LYS A 48 -8.54 6.47 -16.14
CA LYS A 48 -7.73 7.67 -15.90
C LYS A 48 -8.20 8.42 -14.65
N ILE A 49 -9.50 8.60 -14.52
CA ILE A 49 -10.09 9.28 -13.35
C ILE A 49 -9.78 8.52 -12.08
N PHE A 50 -9.97 7.21 -12.10
CA PHE A 50 -9.65 6.36 -10.94
C PHE A 50 -8.18 6.45 -10.57
N ARG A 51 -7.29 6.30 -11.56
CA ARG A 51 -5.86 6.39 -11.33
C ARG A 51 -5.48 7.71 -10.66
N ASN A 52 -5.98 8.82 -11.20
CA ASN A 52 -5.64 10.14 -10.69
C ASN A 52 -6.24 10.42 -9.32
N ARG A 53 -7.48 9.99 -9.07
CA ARG A 53 -8.17 10.30 -7.81
C ARG A 53 -7.80 9.36 -6.67
N PHE A 54 -7.67 8.06 -6.94
CA PHE A 54 -7.54 7.07 -5.87
C PHE A 54 -6.15 6.45 -5.78
N ILE A 55 -5.47 6.29 -6.92
CA ILE A 55 -4.17 5.60 -6.92
C ILE A 55 -3.03 6.60 -6.68
N MET A 56 -2.97 7.68 -7.46
CA MET A 56 -1.81 8.57 -7.44
C MET A 56 -1.66 9.31 -6.11
N GLY A 57 -2.75 9.73 -5.49
CA GLY A 57 -2.70 10.40 -4.19
C GLY A 57 -2.17 9.49 -3.08
N ARG A 58 -2.65 8.25 -3.05
CA ARG A 58 -2.18 7.26 -2.08
C ARG A 58 -0.74 6.85 -2.31
N ARG A 59 -0.34 6.72 -3.57
CA ARG A 59 1.06 6.43 -3.90
C ARG A 59 1.99 7.56 -3.48
N GLU A 60 1.59 8.81 -3.66
CA GLU A 60 2.40 9.96 -3.23
C GLU A 60 2.56 9.98 -1.71
N GLU A 61 1.49 9.75 -0.98
CA GLU A 61 1.54 9.62 0.48
C GLU A 61 2.45 8.47 0.91
N GLY A 62 2.28 7.30 0.29
CA GLY A 62 3.11 6.12 0.59
C GLY A 62 4.57 6.34 0.26
N ARG A 63 4.87 7.02 -0.85
CA ARG A 63 6.24 7.36 -1.23
C ARG A 63 6.88 8.26 -0.18
N GLY A 64 6.14 9.24 0.34
CA GLY A 64 6.61 10.13 1.40
C GLY A 64 6.93 9.35 2.68
N ILE A 65 6.07 8.39 3.05
CA ILE A 65 6.31 7.54 4.22
C ILE A 65 7.57 6.71 4.04
N LEU A 66 7.75 6.08 2.86
CA LEU A 66 8.93 5.27 2.57
C LEU A 66 10.21 6.12 2.58
N ARG A 67 10.15 7.30 1.98
CA ARG A 67 11.29 8.22 1.95
C ARG A 67 11.71 8.62 3.37
N ALA A 68 10.74 8.94 4.22
CA ALA A 68 11.02 9.27 5.61
C ALA A 68 11.68 8.08 6.34
N ALA A 69 11.21 6.86 6.07
CA ALA A 69 11.78 5.65 6.67
C ALA A 69 13.22 5.39 6.20
N VAL A 70 13.52 5.67 4.94
CA VAL A 70 14.89 5.57 4.43
C VAL A 70 15.79 6.62 5.08
N GLN A 71 15.32 7.85 5.17
CA GLN A 71 16.07 8.93 5.85
C GLN A 71 16.29 8.61 7.31
N ALA A 72 15.33 7.93 7.92
CA ALA A 72 15.38 7.48 9.30
C ALA A 72 16.26 6.23 9.50
N ARG A 73 16.80 5.66 8.42
CA ARG A 73 17.63 4.45 8.43
C ARG A 73 16.87 3.20 8.91
N GLU A 74 15.56 3.22 8.84
CA GLU A 74 14.72 2.05 9.13
C GLU A 74 14.64 1.12 7.92
N LEU A 75 14.61 1.69 6.73
CA LEU A 75 14.60 0.95 5.48
C LEU A 75 15.92 1.15 4.75
N ARG A 76 16.30 0.14 3.95
CA ARG A 76 17.52 0.20 3.15
C ARG A 76 17.43 1.35 2.15
N PRO A 77 18.54 2.08 1.89
CA PRO A 77 18.52 3.22 0.97
C PRO A 77 18.41 2.82 -0.50
N ASP A 78 18.63 1.54 -0.82
CA ASP A 78 18.63 1.02 -2.19
C ASP A 78 17.27 0.48 -2.63
N ILE A 79 16.20 0.74 -1.88
CA ILE A 79 14.87 0.27 -2.27
C ILE A 79 14.32 1.10 -3.43
N ASP A 80 13.61 0.42 -4.32
CA ASP A 80 12.84 1.08 -5.38
C ASP A 80 11.46 1.42 -4.81
N TYR A 81 11.14 2.71 -4.71
CA TYR A 81 9.88 3.15 -4.10
C TYR A 81 8.67 2.67 -4.89
N GLU A 82 8.73 2.70 -6.22
CA GLU A 82 7.59 2.29 -7.05
C GLU A 82 7.33 0.80 -6.95
N VAL A 83 8.38 -0.02 -6.99
CA VAL A 83 8.26 -1.47 -6.81
C VAL A 83 7.76 -1.79 -5.39
N THR A 84 8.29 -1.10 -4.39
CA THR A 84 7.88 -1.32 -3.00
C THR A 84 6.39 -1.03 -2.80
N LEU A 85 5.92 0.08 -3.35
CA LEU A 85 4.50 0.44 -3.27
C LEU A 85 3.63 -0.60 -3.98
N ASP A 86 4.06 -1.09 -5.15
CA ASP A 86 3.33 -2.13 -5.84
C ASP A 86 3.26 -3.41 -5.02
N LEU A 87 4.36 -3.81 -4.37
CA LEU A 87 4.38 -4.99 -3.50
C LEU A 87 3.40 -4.87 -2.33
N ILE A 88 3.24 -3.67 -1.80
CA ILE A 88 2.37 -3.43 -0.64
C ILE A 88 0.90 -3.33 -1.08
N TYR A 89 0.60 -2.66 -2.19
CA TYR A 89 -0.78 -2.39 -2.60
C TYR A 89 -1.38 -3.50 -3.46
N ALA A 90 -0.60 -4.10 -4.36
CA ALA A 90 -1.12 -5.06 -5.32
C ALA A 90 -1.84 -6.25 -4.68
N PRO A 91 -1.37 -6.84 -3.57
CA PRO A 91 -2.07 -7.96 -2.96
C PRO A 91 -3.49 -7.61 -2.49
N LEU A 92 -3.73 -6.36 -2.08
CA LEU A 92 -5.05 -5.92 -1.66
C LEU A 92 -6.02 -5.95 -2.84
N PHE A 93 -5.60 -5.42 -3.99
CA PHE A 93 -6.41 -5.45 -5.20
C PHE A 93 -6.57 -6.85 -5.75
N PHE A 94 -5.54 -7.69 -5.63
CA PHE A 94 -5.61 -9.07 -6.07
C PHE A 94 -6.73 -9.84 -5.33
N ARG A 95 -6.77 -9.73 -4.01
CA ARG A 95 -7.84 -10.37 -3.23
C ARG A 95 -9.21 -9.76 -3.49
N LEU A 96 -9.26 -8.44 -3.70
CA LEU A 96 -10.51 -7.77 -4.04
C LEU A 96 -11.09 -8.33 -5.34
N LEU A 97 -10.26 -8.49 -6.37
CA LEU A 97 -10.69 -8.89 -7.71
C LEU A 97 -10.95 -10.39 -7.81
N ILE A 98 -10.10 -11.22 -7.21
CA ILE A 98 -10.18 -12.68 -7.33
C ILE A 98 -11.09 -13.29 -6.27
N GLY A 99 -11.11 -12.71 -5.06
CA GLY A 99 -11.99 -13.17 -4.00
C GLY A 99 -11.58 -14.51 -3.37
N HIS A 100 -10.32 -14.90 -3.50
CA HIS A 100 -9.85 -16.21 -3.03
C HIS A 100 -9.58 -16.26 -1.53
N GLY A 101 -9.63 -15.13 -0.85
CA GLY A 101 -9.41 -15.06 0.58
C GLY A 101 -9.96 -13.76 1.16
N PRO A 102 -10.01 -13.64 2.48
CA PRO A 102 -10.53 -12.43 3.11
C PRO A 102 -9.66 -11.22 2.84
N LEU A 103 -10.30 -10.08 2.64
CA LEU A 103 -9.64 -8.77 2.51
C LEU A 103 -9.97 -7.97 3.78
N ASP A 104 -9.14 -8.13 4.79
CA ASP A 104 -9.35 -7.53 6.11
C ASP A 104 -8.05 -6.94 6.67
N LYS A 105 -8.16 -6.32 7.84
CA LYS A 105 -7.02 -5.69 8.50
C LYS A 105 -5.90 -6.69 8.80
N ALA A 106 -6.25 -7.90 9.21
CA ALA A 106 -5.26 -8.94 9.50
C ALA A 106 -4.43 -9.28 8.27
N TYR A 107 -5.06 -9.35 7.09
CA TYR A 107 -4.35 -9.57 5.83
C TYR A 107 -3.41 -8.41 5.51
N ALA A 108 -3.88 -7.18 5.66
CA ALA A 108 -3.04 -5.99 5.43
C ALA A 108 -1.82 -6.00 6.35
N ASP A 109 -2.02 -6.33 7.63
CA ASP A 109 -0.93 -6.41 8.60
C ASP A 109 0.08 -7.48 8.21
N ALA A 110 -0.38 -8.64 7.75
CA ALA A 110 0.49 -9.72 7.30
C ALA A 110 1.31 -9.32 6.08
N ILE A 111 0.70 -8.65 5.10
CA ILE A 111 1.41 -8.14 3.92
C ILE A 111 2.49 -7.14 4.33
N LEU A 112 2.14 -6.21 5.19
CA LEU A 112 3.09 -5.18 5.62
C LEU A 112 4.26 -5.79 6.40
N ASP A 113 3.98 -6.71 7.31
CA ASP A 113 5.03 -7.39 8.08
C ASP A 113 5.99 -8.15 7.15
N ALA A 114 5.46 -8.85 6.17
CA ALA A 114 6.28 -9.59 5.20
C ALA A 114 7.14 -8.65 4.35
N ALA A 115 6.53 -7.55 3.87
CA ALA A 115 7.25 -6.56 3.05
C ALA A 115 8.35 -5.88 3.86
N LEU A 116 8.06 -5.46 5.09
CA LEU A 116 9.03 -4.76 5.93
C LEU A 116 10.22 -5.65 6.30
N LYS A 117 10.04 -6.94 6.48
CA LYS A 117 11.15 -7.86 6.72
C LYS A 117 12.18 -7.83 5.61
N GLY A 118 11.73 -7.71 4.37
CA GLY A 118 12.62 -7.64 3.21
C GLY A 118 13.27 -6.29 2.98
N LEU A 119 12.75 -5.24 3.61
CA LEU A 119 13.15 -3.85 3.34
C LEU A 119 13.97 -3.22 4.46
N LYS A 120 13.93 -3.81 5.66
CA LYS A 120 14.65 -3.26 6.81
C LYS A 120 16.15 -3.35 6.61
N VAL A 121 16.87 -2.41 7.24
CA VAL A 121 18.32 -2.41 7.27
C VAL A 121 18.79 -3.71 7.94
N ARG A 122 19.70 -4.42 7.28
CA ARG A 122 20.32 -5.60 7.87
C ARG A 122 21.28 -5.17 8.95
N ARG A 123 21.14 -5.74 10.12
CA ARG A 123 22.16 -5.63 11.17
C ARG A 123 23.24 -6.67 10.85
N GLY A 124 24.35 -6.15 10.39
CA GLY A 124 25.50 -6.95 9.97
C GLY A 124 26.26 -7.53 11.10
#